data_37e8df9c9c6f4c2963d7a8da3a761150
#
_entry.id   37e8df9c9c6f4c2963d7a8da3a761150
#
_cell.length_a   1.000
_cell.length_b   1.000
_cell.length_c   1.000
_cell.angle_alpha   90.00
_cell.angle_beta   90.00
_cell.angle_gamma   90.00
#
_symmetry.space_group_name_H-M   'P 1'
#
loop_
_entity.id
_entity.type
_entity.pdbx_description
1 polymer ?
#
loop_
_entity_poly.entity_id
_entity_poly.type
_entity_poly.pdbx_seq_one_letter_code
_entity_poly.pdbx_strand_id
1 'polypeptide(L)'
;IEKIVAMATREVPHVLGMKGNLMHFVQEQFGAENLTKGVSVEVTDDNRVVVNISVIIEYGAYAPDIFEEVKERVTERLGAMTGLEVAGINLRIEDVLTPEEYEGSEE
;
A
#
# COMPACT_ATOMS: atom_id res chain seq x y z
N ILE A 1 9.17 8.20 2.69
CA ILE A 1 8.34 7.39 3.59
C ILE A 1 7.22 6.69 2.82
N GLU A 2 6.48 7.43 2.01
CA GLU A 2 5.39 6.84 1.26
C GLU A 2 5.85 5.74 0.32
N LYS A 3 7.01 5.92 -0.28
CA LYS A 3 7.55 4.92 -1.18
C LYS A 3 7.92 3.64 -0.45
N ILE A 4 8.47 3.77 0.75
CA ILE A 4 8.80 2.62 1.60
C ILE A 4 7.54 1.85 1.93
N VAL A 5 6.49 2.56 2.32
CA VAL A 5 5.20 1.96 2.66
C VAL A 5 4.62 1.23 1.44
N ALA A 6 4.65 1.87 0.29
CA ALA A 6 4.11 1.28 -0.93
C ALA A 6 4.84 -0.01 -1.29
N MET A 7 6.15 0.00 -1.21
CA MET A 7 6.95 -1.18 -1.54
C MET A 7 6.70 -2.31 -0.56
N ALA A 8 6.65 -1.99 0.73
CA ALA A 8 6.39 -3.01 1.75
C ALA A 8 5.01 -3.64 1.56
N THR A 9 4.02 -2.83 1.23
CA THR A 9 2.66 -3.33 1.01
C THR A 9 2.61 -4.27 -0.19
N ARG A 10 3.30 -3.92 -1.24
CA ARG A 10 3.29 -4.75 -2.46
C ARG A 10 4.01 -6.07 -2.28
N GLU A 11 4.85 -6.19 -1.29
CA GLU A 11 5.54 -7.46 -0.99
C GLU A 11 4.62 -8.48 -0.34
N VAL A 12 3.49 -8.04 0.19
CA VAL A 12 2.57 -8.95 0.87
C VAL A 12 1.86 -9.82 -0.16
N PRO A 13 1.82 -11.15 0.05
CA PRO A 13 1.08 -12.04 -0.84
C PRO A 13 -0.40 -11.66 -0.90
N HIS A 14 -1.01 -11.85 -2.05
CA HIS A 14 -2.43 -11.57 -2.28
C HIS A 14 -2.78 -10.10 -2.40
N VAL A 15 -1.83 -9.20 -2.26
CA VAL A 15 -2.03 -7.80 -2.60
C VAL A 15 -1.67 -7.67 -4.07
N LEU A 16 -2.68 -7.41 -4.89
CA LEU A 16 -2.46 -7.28 -6.33
C LEU A 16 -1.85 -5.94 -6.68
N GLY A 17 -2.27 -4.90 -5.97
CA GLY A 17 -1.75 -3.58 -6.21
C GLY A 17 -2.39 -2.58 -5.28
N MET A 18 -2.13 -1.32 -5.52
CA MET A 18 -2.65 -0.25 -4.70
C MET A 18 -3.56 0.62 -5.52
N LYS A 19 -4.50 1.26 -4.83
CA LYS A 19 -5.43 2.16 -5.50
C LYS A 19 -4.65 3.18 -6.31
N GLY A 20 -5.03 3.35 -7.56
CA GLY A 20 -4.37 4.30 -8.44
C GLY A 20 -3.39 3.68 -9.41
N ASN A 21 -2.88 2.48 -9.10
CA ASN A 21 -1.98 1.80 -10.02
C ASN A 21 -2.66 1.45 -11.34
N LEU A 22 -3.96 1.26 -11.30
CA LEU A 22 -4.73 0.95 -12.51
C LEU A 22 -4.69 2.08 -13.52
N MET A 23 -4.36 3.27 -13.05
CA MET A 23 -4.30 4.45 -13.90
C MET A 23 -2.87 4.84 -14.25
N HIS A 24 -1.92 3.97 -13.97
CA HIS A 24 -0.52 4.36 -14.06
C HIS A 24 -0.10 4.80 -15.47
N PHE A 25 -0.64 4.18 -16.49
CA PHE A 25 -0.24 4.55 -17.84
C PHE A 25 -0.66 5.97 -18.21
N VAL A 26 -1.73 6.46 -17.59
CA VAL A 26 -2.19 7.83 -17.82
C VAL A 26 -1.32 8.80 -17.05
N GLN A 27 -0.79 8.36 -15.93
CA GLN A 27 -0.11 9.24 -15.00
C GLN A 27 1.41 9.12 -15.01
N GLU A 28 1.94 8.22 -15.81
CA GLU A 28 3.39 8.03 -15.79
C GLU A 28 4.17 9.27 -16.20
N GLN A 29 3.54 10.17 -16.89
CA GLN A 29 4.20 11.43 -17.21
C GLN A 29 4.40 12.30 -15.97
N PHE A 30 3.74 11.96 -14.88
CA PHE A 30 3.94 12.64 -13.61
C PHE A 30 4.99 11.94 -12.75
N GLY A 31 5.58 10.89 -13.27
CA GLY A 31 6.74 10.27 -12.67
C GLY A 31 6.46 9.46 -11.43
N ALA A 32 7.32 9.62 -10.45
CA ALA A 32 7.33 8.78 -9.25
C ALA A 32 6.07 8.88 -8.41
N GLU A 33 5.23 9.85 -8.64
CA GLU A 33 4.00 9.99 -7.86
C GLU A 33 3.09 8.79 -8.00
N ASN A 34 3.15 8.10 -9.13
CA ASN A 34 2.32 6.92 -9.34
C ASN A 34 2.65 5.79 -8.38
N LEU A 35 3.91 5.73 -7.94
CA LEU A 35 4.34 4.66 -7.06
C LEU A 35 3.74 4.77 -5.67
N THR A 36 3.31 5.97 -5.29
CA THR A 36 2.78 6.19 -3.96
C THR A 36 1.27 6.44 -3.96
N LYS A 37 0.62 6.27 -5.09
CA LYS A 37 -0.83 6.39 -5.15
C LYS A 37 -1.47 5.36 -4.22
N GLY A 38 -2.44 5.79 -3.45
CA GLY A 38 -3.10 4.92 -2.50
C GLY A 38 -2.44 4.90 -1.14
N VAL A 39 -1.36 5.63 -0.96
CA VAL A 39 -0.67 5.72 0.33
C VAL A 39 -0.72 7.16 0.80
N SER A 40 -1.07 7.34 2.06
CA SER A 40 -1.04 8.63 2.72
C SER A 40 -0.36 8.46 4.07
N VAL A 41 0.61 9.31 4.35
CA VAL A 41 1.37 9.24 5.60
C VAL A 41 1.32 10.59 6.28
N GLU A 42 0.97 10.59 7.56
CA GLU A 42 0.98 11.80 8.36
C GLU A 42 1.97 11.63 9.49
N VAL A 43 2.80 12.63 9.70
CA VAL A 43 3.77 12.61 10.80
C VAL A 43 3.19 13.41 11.96
N THR A 44 3.15 12.79 13.13
CA THR A 44 2.61 13.44 14.32
C THR A 44 3.70 14.26 15.00
N ASP A 45 3.28 15.08 15.97
CA ASP A 45 4.20 15.96 16.67
C ASP A 45 5.25 15.21 17.49
N ASP A 46 4.99 13.98 17.87
CA ASP A 46 5.91 13.18 18.66
C ASP A 46 6.71 12.19 17.82
N ASN A 47 6.93 12.52 16.56
CA ASN A 47 7.73 11.72 15.63
C ASN A 47 7.15 10.33 15.37
N ARG A 48 5.85 10.22 15.38
CA ARG A 48 5.16 9.00 14.98
C ARG A 48 4.47 9.23 13.66
N VAL A 49 4.13 8.15 12.99
CA VAL A 49 3.44 8.25 11.71
C VAL A 49 2.13 7.50 11.74
N VAL A 50 1.16 8.03 11.05
CA VAL A 50 -0.11 7.36 10.78
C VAL A 50 -0.15 7.08 9.29
N VAL A 51 -0.36 5.84 8.94
CA VAL A 51 -0.30 5.39 7.56
C VAL A 51 -1.69 4.97 7.11
N ASN A 52 -2.11 5.48 5.97
CA ASN A 52 -3.38 5.09 5.35
C ASN A 52 -3.08 4.50 3.99
N ILE A 53 -3.54 3.28 3.75
CA ILE A 53 -3.22 2.54 2.53
C ILE A 53 -4.51 2.02 1.91
N SER A 54 -4.66 2.20 0.60
CA SER A 54 -5.78 1.66 -0.15
C SER A 54 -5.23 0.60 -1.10
N VAL A 55 -5.74 -0.62 -1.00
CA VAL A 55 -5.20 -1.76 -1.76
C VAL A 55 -6.29 -2.46 -2.55
N ILE A 56 -5.84 -3.20 -3.55
CA ILE A 56 -6.66 -4.14 -4.30
C ILE A 56 -6.12 -5.53 -3.98
N ILE A 57 -6.97 -6.40 -3.48
CA ILE A 57 -6.53 -7.72 -3.06
C ILE A 57 -7.07 -8.81 -3.98
N GLU A 58 -6.44 -9.97 -3.91
CA GLU A 58 -6.82 -11.11 -4.72
C GLU A 58 -8.11 -11.74 -4.21
N TYR A 59 -9.00 -12.08 -5.13
CA TYR A 59 -10.24 -12.76 -4.80
C TYR A 59 -9.96 -14.07 -4.06
N GLY A 60 -10.67 -14.27 -2.97
CA GLY A 60 -10.50 -15.46 -2.16
C GLY A 60 -9.51 -15.30 -1.01
N ALA A 61 -8.75 -14.22 -1.00
CA ALA A 61 -7.81 -13.97 0.09
C ALA A 61 -8.55 -13.55 1.35
N TYR A 62 -7.94 -13.86 2.50
CA TYR A 62 -8.53 -13.52 3.78
C TYR A 62 -8.02 -12.16 4.23
N ALA A 63 -8.90 -11.17 4.20
CA ALA A 63 -8.52 -9.78 4.44
C ALA A 63 -7.83 -9.53 5.79
N PRO A 64 -8.29 -10.13 6.91
CA PRO A 64 -7.61 -9.89 8.19
C PRO A 64 -6.16 -10.33 8.19
N ASP A 65 -5.84 -11.44 7.51
CA ASP A 65 -4.46 -11.90 7.41
C ASP A 65 -3.60 -10.93 6.61
N ILE A 66 -4.17 -10.41 5.53
CA ILE A 66 -3.48 -9.42 4.70
C ILE A 66 -3.18 -8.17 5.52
N PHE A 67 -4.16 -7.71 6.28
CA PHE A 67 -3.99 -6.54 7.11
C PHE A 67 -2.87 -6.72 8.12
N GLU A 68 -2.84 -7.87 8.79
CA GLU A 68 -1.80 -8.15 9.78
C GLU A 68 -0.42 -8.16 9.13
N GLU A 69 -0.30 -8.76 7.97
CA GLU A 69 0.99 -8.85 7.30
C GLU A 69 1.46 -7.49 6.78
N VAL A 70 0.55 -6.71 6.21
CA VAL A 70 0.88 -5.36 5.78
C VAL A 70 1.35 -4.53 6.97
N LYS A 71 0.63 -4.62 8.08
CA LYS A 71 0.97 -3.88 9.28
C LYS A 71 2.37 -4.23 9.77
N GLU A 72 2.69 -5.52 9.84
CA GLU A 72 4.00 -5.95 10.29
C GLU A 72 5.11 -5.48 9.36
N ARG A 73 4.93 -5.65 8.07
CA ARG A 73 5.97 -5.29 7.11
C ARG A 73 6.21 -3.79 7.05
N VAL A 74 5.16 -3.01 7.07
CA VAL A 74 5.27 -1.57 7.03
C VAL A 74 5.95 -1.07 8.29
N THR A 75 5.54 -1.56 9.45
CA THR A 75 6.12 -1.15 10.72
C THR A 75 7.62 -1.47 10.75
N GLU A 76 7.98 -2.67 10.33
CA GLU A 76 9.38 -3.09 10.34
C GLU A 76 10.22 -2.25 9.38
N ARG A 77 9.74 -2.05 8.16
CA ARG A 77 10.49 -1.29 7.17
C ARG A 77 10.66 0.16 7.55
N LEU A 78 9.63 0.78 8.06
CA LEU A 78 9.73 2.18 8.50
C LEU A 78 10.67 2.31 9.67
N GLY A 79 10.56 1.42 10.64
CA GLY A 79 11.46 1.46 11.78
C GLY A 79 12.92 1.28 11.39
N ALA A 80 13.19 0.32 10.49
CA ALA A 80 14.55 0.03 10.07
C ALA A 80 15.16 1.14 9.22
N MET A 81 14.35 1.76 8.37
CA MET A 81 14.87 2.71 7.39
C MET A 81 14.80 4.16 7.83
N THR A 82 13.84 4.51 8.67
CA THR A 82 13.65 5.90 9.08
C THR A 82 13.76 6.12 10.58
N GLY A 83 13.63 5.06 11.35
CA GLY A 83 13.61 5.18 12.82
C GLY A 83 12.30 5.72 13.37
N LEU A 84 11.32 5.97 12.52
CA LEU A 84 10.03 6.47 12.98
C LEU A 84 9.16 5.35 13.53
N GLU A 85 8.36 5.69 14.53
CA GLU A 85 7.44 4.75 15.12
C GLU A 85 6.07 4.90 14.46
N VAL A 86 5.45 3.77 14.16
CA VAL A 86 4.13 3.77 13.53
C VAL A 86 3.05 3.85 14.61
N ALA A 87 2.31 4.95 14.62
CA ALA A 87 1.25 5.15 15.59
C ALA A 87 -0.01 4.39 15.19
N GLY A 88 -0.24 4.24 13.90
CA GLY A 88 -1.39 3.48 13.43
C GLY A 88 -1.30 3.25 11.93
N ILE A 89 -1.96 2.18 11.49
CA ILE A 89 -2.06 1.85 10.07
C ILE A 89 -3.52 1.57 9.79
N ASN A 90 -4.04 2.27 8.79
CA ASN A 90 -5.40 2.05 8.32
C ASN A 90 -5.33 1.48 6.91
N LEU A 91 -5.87 0.28 6.74
CA LEU A 91 -5.86 -0.39 5.46
C LEU A 91 -7.29 -0.38 4.91
N ARG A 92 -7.42 0.13 3.70
CA ARG A 92 -8.71 0.15 3.03
C ARG A 92 -8.65 -0.76 1.82
N ILE A 93 -9.59 -1.69 1.73
CA ILE A 93 -9.68 -2.58 0.58
C ILE A 93 -10.62 -1.93 -0.42
N GLU A 94 -10.07 -1.47 -1.53
CA GLU A 94 -10.83 -0.77 -2.54
C GLU A 94 -11.53 -1.72 -3.50
N ASP A 95 -10.92 -2.89 -3.72
CA ASP A 95 -11.51 -3.84 -4.64
C ASP A 95 -10.93 -5.22 -4.39
N VAL A 96 -11.67 -6.23 -4.82
CA VAL A 96 -11.25 -7.62 -4.74
C VAL A 96 -11.37 -8.18 -6.15
N LEU A 97 -10.24 -8.56 -6.72
CA LEU A 97 -10.19 -9.00 -8.11
C LEU A 97 -9.41 -10.30 -8.24
N THR A 98 -9.66 -11.03 -9.31
CA THR A 98 -8.77 -12.12 -9.67
C THR A 98 -7.53 -11.52 -10.33
N PRO A 99 -6.40 -12.24 -10.36
CA PRO A 99 -5.23 -11.73 -11.06
C PRO A 99 -5.52 -11.36 -12.51
N GLU A 100 -6.34 -12.14 -13.17
CA GLU A 100 -6.70 -11.88 -14.57
C GLU A 100 -7.49 -10.59 -14.70
N GLU A 101 -8.42 -10.35 -13.78
CA GLU A 101 -9.19 -9.11 -13.80
C GLU A 101 -8.31 -7.90 -13.55
N TYR A 102 -7.35 -8.05 -12.65
CA TYR A 102 -6.44 -6.96 -12.34
C TYR A 102 -5.57 -6.62 -13.54
N GLU A 103 -5.03 -7.64 -14.20
CA GLU A 103 -4.19 -7.43 -15.37
C GLU A 103 -4.98 -6.76 -16.50
N GLY A 104 -6.23 -7.19 -16.70
CA GLY A 104 -7.08 -6.57 -17.71
C GLY A 104 -7.37 -5.11 -17.40
N SER A 105 -7.50 -4.79 -16.12
CA SER A 105 -7.78 -3.41 -15.71
C SER A 105 -6.63 -2.47 -15.99
N GLU A 106 -5.42 -2.99 -16.00
CA GLU A 106 -4.24 -2.16 -16.22
C GLU A 106 -4.05 -1.80 -17.68
N GLU A 107 -4.69 -2.53 -18.56
CA GLU A 107 -4.58 -2.27 -19.98
C GLU A 107 -5.51 -1.15 -20.41
#